data_b9fd457a37b7a586268869a54cf215e0
#
_entry.id   b9fd457a37b7a586268869a54cf215e0
#
_cell.length_a   1.000
_cell.length_b   1.000
_cell.length_c   1.000
_cell.angle_alpha   90.00
_cell.angle_beta   90.00
_cell.angle_gamma   90.00
#
_symmetry.space_group_name_H-M   'P 1'
#
loop_
_entity.id
_entity.type
_entity.pdbx_description
1 polymer ?
#
loop_
_entity_poly.entity_id
_entity_poly.type
_entity_poly.pdbx_seq_one_letter_code
_entity_poly.pdbx_strand_id
1 'polypeptide(L)'
;TQLPDVPMMARIPLSQARLCDAVVDRPSSLSARAVNQLAQALLPPGITGRAVLVAPAAPGDFQTDLAVAIARAAAQNGRRVVLIDGNFRNPRVAHAIGVTNQKGLVAALTGRLRLSQCFFRDTRSAAIMLACTQGLPNPSQILASPAMAQLVAHLRGVCDLVVIDSGPVLATNDAAQLARLSDVTLLVCNRAPRETIAQAMRELGGTAAQVALVSMELPRAA
;
A
#
# COMPACT_ATOMS: atom_id res chain seq x y z
N THR A 1 24.71 -1.69 -14.06
CA THR A 1 24.53 -1.34 -12.64
C THR A 1 23.90 -2.57 -11.96
N GLN A 2 24.63 -3.19 -11.04
CA GLN A 2 24.08 -4.26 -10.23
C GLN A 2 22.97 -3.68 -9.34
N LEU A 3 21.78 -4.34 -9.33
CA LEU A 3 20.78 -4.04 -8.29
C LEU A 3 21.44 -4.32 -6.94
N PRO A 4 21.27 -3.44 -5.93
CA PRO A 4 21.66 -3.80 -4.57
C PRO A 4 20.95 -5.10 -4.19
N ASP A 5 21.56 -5.85 -3.28
CA ASP A 5 21.04 -7.16 -2.81
C ASP A 5 19.76 -6.95 -1.96
N VAL A 6 18.65 -6.68 -2.66
CA VAL A 6 17.33 -6.47 -2.05
C VAL A 6 16.46 -7.68 -2.33
N PRO A 7 15.86 -8.26 -1.30
CA PRO A 7 15.09 -9.48 -1.46
C PRO A 7 13.86 -9.27 -2.35
N MET A 8 13.67 -10.16 -3.32
CA MET A 8 12.40 -10.33 -4.01
C MET A 8 11.43 -11.03 -3.05
N MET A 9 10.50 -10.28 -2.48
CA MET A 9 9.56 -10.82 -1.49
C MET A 9 8.41 -11.60 -2.15
N ALA A 10 7.93 -11.15 -3.32
CA ALA A 10 6.87 -11.84 -4.04
C ALA A 10 6.95 -11.64 -5.56
N ARG A 11 6.53 -12.66 -6.29
CA ARG A 11 6.18 -12.61 -7.70
C ARG A 11 4.70 -12.94 -7.81
N ILE A 12 3.91 -11.97 -8.27
CA ILE A 12 2.46 -12.09 -8.30
C ILE A 12 2.01 -12.21 -9.75
N PRO A 13 1.54 -13.39 -10.18
CA PRO A 13 1.01 -13.56 -11.51
C PRO A 13 -0.29 -12.76 -11.62
N LEU A 14 -0.38 -11.91 -12.62
CA LEU A 14 -1.60 -11.18 -12.96
C LEU A 14 -2.55 -12.08 -13.74
N SER A 15 -3.84 -11.85 -13.57
CA SER A 15 -4.91 -12.47 -14.34
C SER A 15 -5.76 -11.39 -15.00
N GLN A 16 -6.80 -11.78 -15.77
CA GLN A 16 -7.76 -10.82 -16.30
C GLN A 16 -8.61 -10.14 -15.21
N ALA A 17 -8.79 -10.81 -14.07
CA ALA A 17 -9.47 -10.23 -12.93
C ALA A 17 -8.54 -9.27 -12.16
N ARG A 18 -9.11 -8.23 -11.57
CA ARG A 18 -8.37 -7.35 -10.66
C ARG A 18 -7.85 -8.16 -9.47
N LEU A 19 -6.63 -7.88 -9.05
CA LEU A 19 -5.96 -8.62 -7.98
C LEU A 19 -6.74 -8.54 -6.66
N CYS A 20 -7.21 -7.35 -6.30
CA CYS A 20 -7.99 -7.12 -5.09
C CYS A 20 -9.32 -7.86 -5.06
N ASP A 21 -9.90 -8.14 -6.23
CA ASP A 21 -11.12 -8.92 -6.34
C ASP A 21 -10.81 -10.43 -6.37
N ALA A 22 -9.73 -10.82 -7.04
CA ALA A 22 -9.31 -12.22 -7.10
C ALA A 22 -9.03 -12.83 -5.71
N VAL A 23 -8.52 -12.05 -4.77
CA VAL A 23 -8.29 -12.51 -3.38
C VAL A 23 -9.59 -12.94 -2.70
N VAL A 24 -10.72 -12.29 -3.02
CA VAL A 24 -12.03 -12.59 -2.45
C VAL A 24 -12.78 -13.66 -3.26
N ASP A 25 -12.87 -13.46 -4.59
CA ASP A 25 -13.72 -14.27 -5.45
C ASP A 25 -13.08 -15.59 -5.87
N ARG A 26 -11.74 -15.64 -5.92
CA ARG A 26 -10.96 -16.78 -6.42
C ARG A 26 -9.78 -17.07 -5.49
N PRO A 27 -10.00 -17.39 -4.20
CA PRO A 27 -8.93 -17.52 -3.20
C PRO A 27 -7.92 -18.63 -3.54
N SER A 28 -8.31 -19.61 -4.34
CA SER A 28 -7.43 -20.68 -4.82
C SER A 28 -6.62 -20.33 -6.08
N SER A 29 -6.83 -19.15 -6.70
CA SER A 29 -6.05 -18.71 -7.85
C SER A 29 -4.57 -18.48 -7.48
N LEU A 30 -3.68 -18.58 -8.47
CA LEU A 30 -2.25 -18.34 -8.26
C LEU A 30 -2.00 -16.92 -7.73
N SER A 31 -2.70 -15.93 -8.27
CA SER A 31 -2.62 -14.53 -7.83
C SER A 31 -3.02 -14.38 -6.37
N ALA A 32 -4.18 -14.90 -5.99
CA ALA A 32 -4.69 -14.82 -4.63
C ALA A 32 -3.77 -15.55 -3.63
N ARG A 33 -3.27 -16.72 -3.98
CA ARG A 33 -2.31 -17.46 -3.14
C ARG A 33 -1.00 -16.70 -2.94
N ALA A 34 -0.46 -16.09 -4.00
CA ALA A 34 0.75 -15.28 -3.91
C ALA A 34 0.54 -14.05 -2.99
N VAL A 35 -0.61 -13.37 -3.09
CA VAL A 35 -0.95 -12.26 -2.19
C VAL A 35 -1.12 -12.74 -0.75
N ASN A 36 -1.78 -13.88 -0.52
CA ASN A 36 -1.93 -14.44 0.83
C ASN A 36 -0.57 -14.79 1.46
N GLN A 37 0.34 -15.40 0.69
CA GLN A 37 1.70 -15.67 1.15
C GLN A 37 2.46 -14.39 1.49
N LEU A 38 2.34 -13.35 0.64
CA LEU A 38 2.92 -12.04 0.92
C LEU A 38 2.35 -11.44 2.21
N ALA A 39 1.03 -11.43 2.39
CA ALA A 39 0.38 -10.92 3.60
C ALA A 39 0.84 -11.66 4.88
N GLN A 40 1.02 -12.99 4.80
CA GLN A 40 1.56 -13.79 5.91
C GLN A 40 3.03 -13.47 6.18
N ALA A 41 3.86 -13.29 5.14
CA ALA A 41 5.27 -12.91 5.29
C ALA A 41 5.43 -11.51 5.90
N LEU A 42 4.49 -10.60 5.62
CA LEU A 42 4.46 -9.28 6.24
C LEU A 42 4.06 -9.32 7.72
N LEU A 43 3.31 -10.32 8.15
CA LEU A 43 2.83 -10.49 9.53
C LEU A 43 3.18 -11.89 10.06
N PRO A 44 4.45 -12.21 10.28
CA PRO A 44 4.83 -13.47 10.92
C PRO A 44 4.22 -13.55 12.32
N PRO A 45 4.11 -14.77 12.89
CA PRO A 45 3.57 -14.97 14.24
C PRO A 45 4.26 -14.08 15.29
N GLY A 46 3.47 -13.47 16.15
CA GLY A 46 3.96 -12.57 17.21
C GLY A 46 4.21 -11.12 16.78
N ILE A 47 4.14 -10.80 15.50
CA ILE A 47 4.25 -9.42 15.02
C ILE A 47 2.86 -8.78 14.91
N THR A 48 2.73 -7.60 15.51
CA THR A 48 1.54 -6.73 15.41
C THR A 48 1.98 -5.28 15.25
N GLY A 49 1.09 -4.42 14.79
CA GLY A 49 1.37 -2.99 14.62
C GLY A 49 2.35 -2.68 13.50
N ARG A 50 2.50 -3.56 12.52
CA ARG A 50 3.41 -3.35 11.40
C ARG A 50 2.84 -2.38 10.38
N ALA A 51 3.66 -1.40 9.97
CA ALA A 51 3.33 -0.48 8.89
C ALA A 51 4.08 -0.88 7.61
N VAL A 52 3.33 -0.99 6.50
CA VAL A 52 3.86 -1.41 5.19
C VAL A 52 3.45 -0.40 4.14
N LEU A 53 4.43 0.20 3.48
CA LEU A 53 4.23 1.06 2.33
C LEU A 53 4.21 0.21 1.05
N VAL A 54 3.25 0.47 0.17
CA VAL A 54 3.19 -0.09 -1.18
C VAL A 54 3.42 1.06 -2.16
N ALA A 55 4.57 1.08 -2.81
CA ALA A 55 4.99 2.16 -3.70
C ALA A 55 5.52 1.62 -5.02
N PRO A 56 5.06 2.12 -6.18
CA PRO A 56 5.61 1.69 -7.46
C PRO A 56 6.93 2.39 -7.74
N ALA A 57 7.88 1.68 -8.37
CA ALA A 57 9.15 2.25 -8.83
C ALA A 57 8.93 3.31 -9.92
N ALA A 58 7.98 3.05 -10.81
CA ALA A 58 7.57 3.93 -11.91
C ALA A 58 6.04 4.06 -11.95
N PRO A 59 5.49 5.06 -12.63
CA PRO A 59 4.04 5.17 -12.81
C PRO A 59 3.43 3.88 -13.36
N GLY A 60 2.36 3.42 -12.72
CA GLY A 60 1.63 2.19 -13.08
C GLY A 60 0.35 2.09 -12.27
N ASP A 61 -0.51 1.13 -12.63
CA ASP A 61 -1.85 1.04 -12.05
C ASP A 61 -2.03 -0.11 -11.04
N PHE A 62 -0.98 -0.85 -10.73
CA PHE A 62 -1.11 -2.09 -9.94
C PHE A 62 -0.89 -1.90 -8.43
N GLN A 63 -0.24 -0.81 -7.99
CA GLN A 63 0.12 -0.64 -6.59
C GLN A 63 -1.11 -0.52 -5.69
N THR A 64 -2.12 0.26 -6.06
CA THR A 64 -3.36 0.40 -5.28
C THR A 64 -4.12 -0.92 -5.23
N ASP A 65 -4.19 -1.63 -6.36
CA ASP A 65 -4.84 -2.94 -6.43
C ASP A 65 -4.12 -3.97 -5.54
N LEU A 66 -2.79 -3.94 -5.50
CA LEU A 66 -1.97 -4.74 -4.59
C LEU A 66 -2.19 -4.33 -3.13
N ALA A 67 -2.21 -3.04 -2.82
CA ALA A 67 -2.43 -2.56 -1.45
C ALA A 67 -3.79 -3.01 -0.90
N VAL A 68 -4.86 -2.87 -1.72
CA VAL A 68 -6.20 -3.37 -1.37
C VAL A 68 -6.19 -4.90 -1.24
N ALA A 69 -5.51 -5.62 -2.14
CA ALA A 69 -5.43 -7.07 -2.10
C ALA A 69 -4.72 -7.57 -0.82
N ILE A 70 -3.61 -6.96 -0.42
CA ILE A 70 -2.90 -7.26 0.84
C ILE A 70 -3.82 -7.02 2.04
N ALA A 71 -4.51 -5.87 2.07
CA ALA A 71 -5.42 -5.54 3.17
C ALA A 71 -6.56 -6.56 3.29
N ARG A 72 -7.19 -6.95 2.18
CA ARG A 72 -8.24 -7.97 2.13
C ARG A 72 -7.71 -9.34 2.57
N ALA A 73 -6.57 -9.78 2.05
CA ALA A 73 -5.96 -11.06 2.38
C ALA A 73 -5.62 -11.16 3.89
N ALA A 74 -5.00 -10.12 4.44
CA ALA A 74 -4.69 -10.10 5.87
C ALA A 74 -5.96 -10.08 6.73
N ALA A 75 -7.00 -9.34 6.34
CA ALA A 75 -8.29 -9.32 7.04
C ALA A 75 -9.01 -10.68 6.98
N GLN A 76 -8.96 -11.40 5.86
CA GLN A 76 -9.49 -12.76 5.73
C GLN A 76 -8.76 -13.75 6.64
N ASN A 77 -7.47 -13.51 6.92
CA ASN A 77 -6.68 -14.28 7.88
C ASN A 77 -6.91 -13.84 9.35
N GLY A 78 -7.98 -13.09 9.63
CA GLY A 78 -8.38 -12.66 10.98
C GLY A 78 -7.55 -11.53 11.57
N ARG A 79 -6.73 -10.82 10.75
CA ARG A 79 -5.93 -9.69 11.21
C ARG A 79 -6.74 -8.39 11.21
N ARG A 80 -6.49 -7.53 12.20
CA ARG A 80 -7.03 -6.15 12.23
C ARG A 80 -6.19 -5.31 11.29
N VAL A 81 -6.79 -4.88 10.18
CA VAL A 81 -6.08 -4.20 9.09
C VAL A 81 -6.71 -2.85 8.79
N VAL A 82 -5.85 -1.86 8.60
CA VAL A 82 -6.24 -0.57 8.01
C VAL A 82 -5.42 -0.31 6.76
N LEU A 83 -6.08 0.16 5.71
CA LEU A 83 -5.45 0.67 4.50
C LEU A 83 -5.59 2.19 4.45
N ILE A 84 -4.48 2.90 4.30
CA ILE A 84 -4.41 4.35 4.14
C ILE A 84 -4.13 4.66 2.67
N ASP A 85 -4.97 5.48 2.05
CA ASP A 85 -4.68 6.10 0.75
C ASP A 85 -3.71 7.27 0.96
N GLY A 86 -2.43 7.01 0.82
CA GLY A 86 -1.36 8.00 0.94
C GLY A 86 -0.99 8.64 -0.41
N ASN A 87 -1.59 8.20 -1.51
CA ASN A 87 -1.40 8.82 -2.82
C ASN A 87 -2.28 10.07 -2.98
N PHE A 88 -1.99 11.09 -2.18
CA PHE A 88 -2.81 12.31 -2.14
C PHE A 88 -2.81 13.11 -3.43
N ARG A 89 -1.90 12.87 -4.37
CA ARG A 89 -1.92 13.53 -5.70
C ARG A 89 -2.94 12.89 -6.63
N ASN A 90 -3.05 11.57 -6.58
CA ASN A 90 -3.95 10.79 -7.42
C ASN A 90 -4.56 9.64 -6.60
N PRO A 91 -5.48 9.96 -5.66
CA PRO A 91 -6.07 8.95 -4.77
C PRO A 91 -6.91 7.96 -5.57
N ARG A 92 -6.73 6.67 -5.31
CA ARG A 92 -7.43 5.61 -6.03
C ARG A 92 -8.07 4.55 -5.15
N VAL A 93 -7.79 4.53 -3.86
CA VAL A 93 -8.33 3.50 -2.96
C VAL A 93 -9.87 3.52 -2.96
N ALA A 94 -10.49 4.70 -2.84
CA ALA A 94 -11.95 4.83 -2.87
C ALA A 94 -12.56 4.22 -4.14
N HIS A 95 -11.99 4.57 -5.30
CA HIS A 95 -12.41 4.00 -6.59
C HIS A 95 -12.18 2.49 -6.65
N ALA A 96 -11.04 2.02 -6.16
CA ALA A 96 -10.67 0.60 -6.16
C ALA A 96 -11.66 -0.27 -5.39
N ILE A 97 -12.26 0.25 -4.31
CA ILE A 97 -13.22 -0.47 -3.48
C ILE A 97 -14.69 -0.12 -3.80
N GLY A 98 -14.94 0.68 -4.84
CA GLY A 98 -16.30 1.04 -5.29
C GLY A 98 -17.03 2.02 -4.38
N VAL A 99 -16.30 2.88 -3.67
CA VAL A 99 -16.88 3.86 -2.73
C VAL A 99 -16.79 5.26 -3.32
N THR A 100 -17.91 5.97 -3.36
CA THR A 100 -18.00 7.26 -4.06
C THR A 100 -18.28 8.32 -3.01
N ASN A 101 -18.45 8.83 -2.26
CA ASN A 101 -18.73 10.00 -1.40
C ASN A 101 -18.13 9.87 0.00
N GLN A 102 -16.90 10.34 0.18
CA GLN A 102 -16.19 10.09 1.41
C GLN A 102 -15.71 11.37 2.11
N LYS A 103 -15.89 11.38 3.40
CA LYS A 103 -15.26 12.33 4.30
C LYS A 103 -13.78 11.94 4.38
N GLY A 104 -12.96 12.58 3.57
CA GLY A 104 -11.61 12.12 3.27
C GLY A 104 -10.61 12.26 4.42
N LEU A 105 -9.58 11.44 4.36
CA LEU A 105 -8.44 11.43 5.29
C LEU A 105 -7.82 12.83 5.48
N VAL A 106 -7.71 13.63 4.41
CA VAL A 106 -7.17 15.00 4.49
C VAL A 106 -7.96 15.87 5.45
N ALA A 107 -9.28 15.75 5.50
CA ALA A 107 -10.10 16.51 6.44
C ALA A 107 -9.82 16.13 7.91
N ALA A 108 -9.49 14.86 8.17
CA ALA A 108 -9.06 14.44 9.50
C ALA A 108 -7.66 14.97 9.86
N LEU A 109 -6.71 14.88 8.93
CA LEU A 109 -5.34 15.37 9.14
C LEU A 109 -5.26 16.89 9.33
N THR A 110 -6.21 17.64 8.77
CA THR A 110 -6.32 19.11 8.93
C THR A 110 -7.24 19.54 10.09
N GLY A 111 -7.73 18.59 10.89
CA GLY A 111 -8.59 18.87 12.05
C GLY A 111 -10.03 19.28 11.71
N ARG A 112 -10.44 19.19 10.44
CA ARG A 112 -11.81 19.55 9.99
C ARG A 112 -12.84 18.46 10.34
N LEU A 113 -12.41 17.22 10.47
CA LEU A 113 -13.24 16.09 10.84
C LEU A 113 -12.53 15.25 11.92
N ARG A 114 -13.32 14.55 12.73
CA ARG A 114 -12.77 13.53 13.64
C ARG A 114 -12.34 12.32 12.81
N LEU A 115 -11.22 11.72 13.15
CA LEU A 115 -10.69 10.52 12.47
C LEU A 115 -11.74 9.40 12.39
N SER A 116 -12.53 9.21 13.46
CA SER A 116 -13.60 8.20 13.52
C SER A 116 -14.67 8.36 12.43
N GLN A 117 -14.81 9.55 11.85
CA GLN A 117 -15.77 9.83 10.78
C GLN A 117 -15.20 9.53 9.38
N CYS A 118 -13.90 9.24 9.28
CA CYS A 118 -13.19 9.00 8.02
C CYS A 118 -12.93 7.51 7.75
N PHE A 119 -13.23 6.64 8.74
CA PHE A 119 -13.12 5.20 8.56
C PHE A 119 -14.33 4.63 7.82
N PHE A 120 -14.06 3.71 6.90
CA PHE A 120 -15.09 2.81 6.41
C PHE A 120 -14.58 1.38 6.27
N ARG A 121 -15.52 0.48 6.45
CA ARG A 121 -15.26 -0.94 6.25
C ARG A 121 -15.32 -1.25 4.77
N ASP A 122 -14.37 -2.02 4.28
CA ASP A 122 -14.45 -2.61 2.95
C ASP A 122 -15.70 -3.49 2.85
N THR A 123 -16.46 -3.37 1.75
CA THR A 123 -17.68 -4.14 1.54
C THR A 123 -17.43 -5.62 1.32
N ARG A 124 -16.18 -6.00 1.03
CA ARG A 124 -15.79 -7.36 0.64
C ARG A 124 -14.87 -8.05 1.65
N SER A 125 -14.48 -7.35 2.71
CA SER A 125 -13.64 -7.90 3.78
C SER A 125 -13.87 -7.16 5.10
N ALA A 126 -13.19 -7.60 6.16
CA ALA A 126 -13.20 -6.90 7.45
C ALA A 126 -12.17 -5.76 7.53
N ALA A 127 -11.43 -5.48 6.46
CA ALA A 127 -10.44 -4.40 6.44
C ALA A 127 -11.12 -3.02 6.57
N ILE A 128 -10.44 -2.12 7.26
CA ILE A 128 -10.85 -0.71 7.40
C ILE A 128 -10.05 0.12 6.41
N MET A 129 -10.69 1.09 5.79
CA MET A 129 -10.10 1.97 4.80
C MET A 129 -10.13 3.43 5.27
N LEU A 130 -9.04 4.13 5.05
CA LEU A 130 -8.90 5.57 5.18
C LEU A 130 -8.56 6.13 3.80
N ALA A 131 -9.58 6.39 3.00
CA ALA A 131 -9.38 6.86 1.64
C ALA A 131 -9.24 8.39 1.57
N CYS A 132 -8.50 8.83 0.58
CA CYS A 132 -8.48 10.20 0.12
C CYS A 132 -9.47 10.32 -1.05
N THR A 133 -10.32 11.34 -1.06
CA THR A 133 -11.39 11.49 -2.06
C THR A 133 -11.13 12.58 -3.08
N GLN A 134 -10.22 13.47 -2.77
CA GLN A 134 -9.80 14.54 -3.66
C GLN A 134 -8.29 14.61 -3.73
N GLY A 135 -7.76 14.68 -4.96
CA GLY A 135 -6.34 14.91 -5.16
C GLY A 135 -5.92 16.29 -4.66
N LEU A 136 -4.72 16.33 -4.08
CA LEU A 136 -4.09 17.58 -3.65
C LEU A 136 -2.90 17.89 -4.55
N PRO A 137 -2.75 19.12 -5.03
CA PRO A 137 -1.61 19.50 -5.88
C PRO A 137 -0.28 19.44 -5.11
N ASN A 138 -0.28 19.78 -3.83
CA ASN A 138 0.92 19.87 -2.98
C ASN A 138 0.71 19.18 -1.63
N PRO A 139 0.68 17.82 -1.58
CA PRO A 139 0.41 17.08 -0.35
C PRO A 139 1.63 16.97 0.59
N SER A 140 2.82 17.35 0.16
CA SER A 140 4.08 17.08 0.86
C SER A 140 4.10 17.61 2.30
N GLN A 141 3.49 18.78 2.55
CA GLN A 141 3.39 19.34 3.91
C GLN A 141 2.49 18.49 4.82
N ILE A 142 1.38 17.97 4.28
CA ILE A 142 0.46 17.11 5.04
C ILE A 142 1.10 15.75 5.30
N LEU A 143 1.78 15.18 4.31
CA LEU A 143 2.47 13.90 4.45
C LEU A 143 3.64 13.97 5.45
N ALA A 144 4.37 15.09 5.49
CA ALA A 144 5.44 15.35 6.45
C ALA A 144 4.95 15.87 7.81
N SER A 145 3.65 16.04 8.00
CA SER A 145 3.10 16.65 9.22
C SER A 145 3.19 15.72 10.42
N PRO A 146 3.31 16.27 11.65
CA PRO A 146 3.17 15.48 12.87
C PRO A 146 1.82 14.74 12.95
N ALA A 147 0.75 15.30 12.37
CA ALA A 147 -0.56 14.67 12.35
C ALA A 147 -0.54 13.33 11.58
N MET A 148 0.15 13.27 10.43
CA MET A 148 0.30 12.01 9.67
C MET A 148 1.12 10.97 10.46
N ALA A 149 2.22 11.38 11.09
CA ALA A 149 3.04 10.50 11.91
C ALA A 149 2.25 9.97 13.13
N GLN A 150 1.50 10.83 13.82
CA GLN A 150 0.65 10.45 14.94
C GLN A 150 -0.48 9.50 14.51
N LEU A 151 -1.08 9.73 13.34
CA LEU A 151 -2.08 8.83 12.76
C LEU A 151 -1.53 7.42 12.57
N VAL A 152 -0.38 7.30 11.89
CA VAL A 152 0.25 5.99 11.65
C VAL A 152 0.64 5.33 12.98
N ALA A 153 1.24 6.07 13.91
CA ALA A 153 1.61 5.56 15.23
C ALA A 153 0.38 5.07 16.02
N HIS A 154 -0.72 5.83 16.02
CA HIS A 154 -1.97 5.43 16.67
C HIS A 154 -2.53 4.14 16.05
N LEU A 155 -2.60 4.06 14.73
CA LEU A 155 -3.12 2.87 14.03
C LEU A 155 -2.26 1.63 14.27
N ARG A 156 -0.94 1.77 14.35
CA ARG A 156 -0.03 0.67 14.75
C ARG A 156 -0.33 0.15 16.16
N GLY A 157 -0.80 1.00 17.06
CA GLY A 157 -1.17 0.59 18.43
C GLY A 157 -2.46 -0.24 18.49
N VAL A 158 -3.35 -0.11 17.51
CA VAL A 158 -4.69 -0.74 17.55
C VAL A 158 -4.94 -1.76 16.44
N CYS A 159 -4.12 -1.77 15.40
CA CYS A 159 -4.19 -2.71 14.27
C CYS A 159 -2.99 -3.67 14.27
N ASP A 160 -3.14 -4.81 13.61
CA ASP A 160 -2.04 -5.74 13.39
C ASP A 160 -1.22 -5.30 12.17
N LEU A 161 -1.88 -4.73 11.14
CA LEU A 161 -1.27 -4.25 9.92
C LEU A 161 -1.83 -2.89 9.51
N VAL A 162 -0.93 -1.96 9.22
CA VAL A 162 -1.22 -0.69 8.56
C VAL A 162 -0.62 -0.76 7.15
N VAL A 163 -1.45 -0.81 6.12
CA VAL A 163 -1.01 -0.73 4.72
C VAL A 163 -1.13 0.72 4.26
N ILE A 164 -0.13 1.24 3.59
CA ILE A 164 -0.14 2.61 3.04
C ILE A 164 0.06 2.51 1.52
N ASP A 165 -0.94 2.92 0.75
CA ASP A 165 -0.82 3.08 -0.71
C ASP A 165 -0.13 4.39 -1.04
N SER A 166 0.80 4.40 -1.98
CA SER A 166 1.56 5.58 -2.36
C SER A 166 1.67 5.76 -3.86
N GLY A 167 1.95 6.98 -4.28
CA GLY A 167 2.36 7.28 -5.64
C GLY A 167 3.79 6.81 -5.95
N PRO A 168 4.24 6.97 -7.22
CA PRO A 168 5.55 6.51 -7.67
C PRO A 168 6.70 7.17 -6.92
N VAL A 169 7.69 6.36 -6.53
CA VAL A 169 8.87 6.81 -5.76
C VAL A 169 9.63 7.93 -6.47
N LEU A 170 9.79 7.81 -7.79
CA LEU A 170 10.59 8.76 -8.57
C LEU A 170 9.80 10.00 -9.04
N ALA A 171 8.49 10.08 -8.78
CA ALA A 171 7.69 11.22 -9.20
C ALA A 171 7.82 12.41 -8.25
N THR A 172 7.89 12.14 -6.95
CA THR A 172 7.95 13.16 -5.89
C THR A 172 8.54 12.55 -4.62
N ASN A 173 8.87 13.39 -3.65
CA ASN A 173 9.37 12.94 -2.34
C ASN A 173 8.26 12.36 -1.43
N ASP A 174 7.03 12.25 -1.90
CA ASP A 174 5.87 11.83 -1.08
C ASP A 174 6.04 10.38 -0.58
N ALA A 175 6.47 9.46 -1.48
CA ALA A 175 6.71 8.07 -1.11
C ALA A 175 7.84 7.93 -0.07
N ALA A 176 8.91 8.71 -0.20
CA ALA A 176 10.02 8.70 0.75
C ALA A 176 9.59 9.21 2.15
N GLN A 177 8.68 10.19 2.21
CA GLN A 177 8.11 10.65 3.47
C GLN A 177 7.26 9.57 4.16
N LEU A 178 6.43 8.86 3.40
CA LEU A 178 5.62 7.74 3.90
C LEU A 178 6.49 6.54 4.29
N ALA A 179 7.59 6.29 3.58
CA ALA A 179 8.53 5.23 3.89
C ALA A 179 9.16 5.39 5.29
N ARG A 180 9.40 6.63 5.74
CA ARG A 180 9.90 6.91 7.10
C ARG A 180 8.92 6.52 8.20
N LEU A 181 7.63 6.39 7.90
CA LEU A 181 6.59 5.98 8.81
C LEU A 181 6.32 4.47 8.77
N SER A 182 7.03 3.75 7.90
CA SER A 182 6.80 2.34 7.59
C SER A 182 7.96 1.46 8.05
N ASP A 183 7.68 0.23 8.42
CA ASP A 183 8.71 -0.78 8.76
C ASP A 183 9.26 -1.44 7.51
N VAL A 184 8.39 -1.59 6.49
CA VAL A 184 8.73 -2.21 5.20
C VAL A 184 8.16 -1.37 4.07
N THR A 185 8.93 -1.18 3.02
CA THR A 185 8.48 -0.65 1.74
C THR A 185 8.49 -1.76 0.70
N LEU A 186 7.31 -2.10 0.20
CA LEU A 186 7.14 -2.97 -0.97
C LEU A 186 7.30 -2.11 -2.22
N LEU A 187 8.44 -2.20 -2.86
CA LEU A 187 8.69 -1.53 -4.13
C LEU A 187 8.13 -2.38 -5.26
N VAL A 188 7.04 -1.90 -5.86
CA VAL A 188 6.37 -2.60 -6.96
C VAL A 188 7.10 -2.33 -8.27
N CYS A 189 7.63 -3.41 -8.87
CA CYS A 189 8.50 -3.37 -10.04
C CYS A 189 7.81 -3.99 -11.25
N ASN A 190 6.71 -3.38 -11.72
CA ASN A 190 6.04 -3.88 -12.92
C ASN A 190 6.73 -3.33 -14.17
N ARG A 191 7.43 -4.19 -14.93
CA ARG A 191 8.12 -3.84 -16.20
C ARG A 191 9.06 -2.64 -16.11
N ALA A 192 9.38 -2.15 -14.91
CA ALA A 192 10.32 -1.06 -14.76
C ALA A 192 11.74 -1.53 -15.16
N PRO A 193 12.51 -0.72 -15.90
CA PRO A 193 13.91 -0.99 -16.17
C PRO A 193 14.70 -1.15 -14.87
N ARG A 194 15.74 -1.97 -14.88
CA ARG A 194 16.61 -2.19 -13.70
C ARG A 194 17.18 -0.88 -13.15
N GLU A 195 17.51 0.05 -14.02
CA GLU A 195 18.02 1.38 -13.64
C GLU A 195 16.98 2.19 -12.86
N THR A 196 15.73 2.16 -13.31
CA THR A 196 14.59 2.79 -12.62
C THR A 196 14.38 2.19 -11.23
N ILE A 197 14.44 0.86 -11.12
CA ILE A 197 14.35 0.18 -9.82
C ILE A 197 15.51 0.58 -8.92
N ALA A 198 16.74 0.56 -9.42
CA ALA A 198 17.92 0.96 -8.67
C ALA A 198 17.86 2.43 -8.21
N GLN A 199 17.35 3.32 -9.06
CA GLN A 199 17.15 4.72 -8.69
C GLN A 199 16.06 4.85 -7.58
N ALA A 200 14.92 4.19 -7.73
CA ALA A 200 13.87 4.21 -6.71
C ALA A 200 14.37 3.66 -5.35
N MET A 201 15.20 2.63 -5.38
CA MET A 201 15.82 2.10 -4.17
C MET A 201 16.78 3.09 -3.52
N ARG A 202 17.55 3.83 -4.28
CA ARG A 202 18.44 4.91 -3.74
C ARG A 202 17.61 6.01 -3.07
N GLU A 203 16.49 6.43 -3.68
CA GLU A 203 15.59 7.42 -3.09
C GLU A 203 14.95 6.93 -1.77
N LEU A 204 14.68 5.64 -1.66
CA LEU A 204 14.17 5.01 -0.44
C LEU A 204 15.28 4.67 0.56
N GLY A 205 16.54 4.69 0.14
CA GLY A 205 17.68 4.37 0.99
C GLY A 205 17.79 5.31 2.19
N GLY A 206 17.81 4.76 3.40
CA GLY A 206 17.82 5.52 4.65
C GLY A 206 16.46 6.08 5.09
N THR A 207 15.37 5.80 4.38
CA THR A 207 14.02 6.27 4.75
C THR A 207 13.15 5.17 5.35
N ALA A 208 13.31 3.92 4.91
CA ALA A 208 12.58 2.77 5.42
C ALA A 208 13.53 1.78 6.11
N ALA A 209 13.05 1.07 7.11
CA ALA A 209 13.83 0.05 7.79
C ALA A 209 14.19 -1.11 6.85
N GLN A 210 13.29 -1.44 5.94
CA GLN A 210 13.48 -2.51 4.96
C GLN A 210 12.81 -2.19 3.64
N VAL A 211 13.52 -2.35 2.52
CA VAL A 211 12.93 -2.33 1.17
C VAL A 211 12.89 -3.76 0.63
N ALA A 212 11.75 -4.16 0.07
CA ALA A 212 11.59 -5.45 -0.59
C ALA A 212 10.91 -5.28 -1.95
N LEU A 213 11.30 -6.08 -2.93
CA LEU A 213 10.75 -6.01 -4.28
C LEU A 213 9.51 -6.90 -4.40
N VAL A 214 8.51 -6.38 -5.12
CA VAL A 214 7.35 -7.15 -5.55
C VAL A 214 7.20 -7.01 -7.06
N SER A 215 7.23 -8.11 -7.78
CA SER A 215 7.03 -8.16 -9.22
C SER A 215 5.59 -8.57 -9.54
N MET A 216 4.98 -7.85 -10.47
CA MET A 216 3.67 -8.18 -11.03
C MET A 216 3.90 -8.79 -12.41
N GLU A 217 3.56 -10.06 -12.58
CA GLU A 217 3.89 -10.81 -13.78
C GLU A 217 2.63 -11.02 -14.64
N LEU A 218 2.63 -10.48 -15.86
CA LEU A 218 1.58 -10.78 -16.83
C LEU A 218 1.66 -12.24 -17.24
N PRO A 219 0.51 -12.89 -17.57
CA PRO A 219 0.52 -14.21 -18.18
C PRO A 219 1.43 -14.19 -19.40
N ARG A 220 2.30 -15.18 -19.52
CA ARG A 220 3.02 -15.39 -20.77
C ARG A 220 1.97 -15.69 -21.84
N ALA A 221 2.03 -14.97 -22.96
CA ALA A 221 1.26 -15.36 -24.13
C ALA A 221 1.67 -16.79 -24.48
N ALA A 222 0.67 -17.68 -24.57
CA ALA A 222 0.85 -19.05 -25.01
C ALA A 222 1.23 -19.09 -26.49
#